data_7ecfc0218e04986c0458a31d7377e549
#
_entry.id   7ecfc0218e04986c0458a31d7377e549
#
_cell.length_a   1.000
_cell.length_b   1.000
_cell.length_c   1.000
_cell.angle_alpha   90.00
_cell.angle_beta   90.00
_cell.angle_gamma   90.00
#
_symmetry.space_group_name_H-M   'P 1'
#
loop_
_entity.id
_entity.type
_entity.pdbx_description
1 polymer ?
#
loop_
_entity_poly.entity_id
_entity_poly.type
_entity_poly.pdbx_seq_one_letter_code
_entity_poly.pdbx_strand_id
1 'polypeptide(L)'
;MIVYHVAVTPVADYAAQREPHRRAHIERLQGLRAAGILLGGGPAPDGTRVDLVYRLQQPWQVKPAMEEDPYWIGGAWTHYEPRSFAQFVEPWEMVPVVLDGSRQVTIVEGPVAEHDMAQFALIEMRGAGRLHLGGFFEGGQTWALVKTADADQARGWFVDTGFWRADSLTTRPFLHVL
;
A
#
# COMPACT_ATOMS: atom_id res chain seq x y z
N MET A 1 3.74 -14.36 -11.74
CA MET A 1 4.12 -13.31 -10.77
C MET A 1 2.84 -12.62 -10.35
N ILE A 2 2.58 -12.52 -9.06
CA ILE A 2 1.32 -12.02 -8.50
C ILE A 2 1.66 -10.86 -7.57
N VAL A 3 0.90 -9.76 -7.65
CA VAL A 3 1.04 -8.63 -6.71
C VAL A 3 -0.01 -8.77 -5.62
N TYR A 4 0.45 -8.70 -4.37
CA TYR A 4 -0.39 -8.73 -3.18
C TYR A 4 -0.33 -7.41 -2.43
N HIS A 5 -1.48 -6.85 -2.14
CA HIS A 5 -1.64 -5.91 -1.04
C HIS A 5 -1.86 -6.72 0.25
N VAL A 6 -1.13 -6.40 1.29
CA VAL A 6 -1.27 -7.01 2.61
C VAL A 6 -1.59 -5.95 3.64
N ALA A 7 -2.80 -6.01 4.18
CA ALA A 7 -3.21 -5.21 5.31
C ALA A 7 -2.77 -5.90 6.60
N VAL A 8 -2.06 -5.19 7.46
CA VAL A 8 -1.54 -5.71 8.72
C VAL A 8 -2.17 -4.99 9.89
N THR A 9 -2.59 -5.75 10.90
CA THR A 9 -3.09 -5.23 12.18
C THR A 9 -1.99 -5.30 13.22
N PRO A 10 -1.46 -4.14 13.68
CA PRO A 10 -0.53 -4.07 14.79
C PRO A 10 -1.21 -4.31 16.13
N VAL A 11 -0.41 -4.58 17.18
CA VAL A 11 -0.89 -4.56 18.58
C VAL A 11 -1.25 -3.14 19.00
N ALA A 12 -2.05 -3.00 20.05
CA ALA A 12 -2.48 -1.70 20.58
C ALA A 12 -1.29 -0.82 21.01
N ASP A 13 -0.23 -1.43 21.58
CA ASP A 13 1.01 -0.74 21.96
C ASP A 13 2.12 -0.87 20.91
N TYR A 14 1.75 -0.67 19.65
CA TYR A 14 2.62 -0.87 18.49
C TYR A 14 3.94 -0.10 18.59
N ALA A 15 3.90 1.15 19.04
CA ALA A 15 5.08 2.01 19.07
C ALA A 15 6.18 1.45 19.99
N ALA A 16 5.80 0.96 21.19
CA ALA A 16 6.74 0.35 22.13
C ALA A 16 7.14 -1.06 21.69
N GLN A 17 6.18 -1.88 21.26
CA GLN A 17 6.42 -3.28 20.90
C GLN A 17 7.34 -3.43 19.68
N ARG A 18 7.28 -2.54 18.70
CA ARG A 18 8.12 -2.57 17.52
C ARG A 18 9.57 -2.14 17.75
N GLU A 19 9.82 -1.28 18.76
CA GLU A 19 11.11 -0.60 18.90
C GLU A 19 12.31 -1.55 19.01
N PRO A 20 12.27 -2.64 19.80
CA PRO A 20 13.38 -3.61 19.86
C PRO A 20 13.67 -4.30 18.51
N HIS A 21 12.69 -4.38 17.64
CA HIS A 21 12.75 -5.12 16.37
C HIS A 21 12.92 -4.19 15.15
N ARG A 22 12.84 -2.87 15.35
CA ARG A 22 12.75 -1.87 14.28
C ARG A 22 13.90 -1.92 13.30
N ARG A 23 15.11 -2.03 13.79
CA ARG A 23 16.32 -2.08 12.94
C ARG A 23 16.29 -3.29 12.01
N ALA A 24 16.09 -4.49 12.56
CA ALA A 24 16.08 -5.73 11.79
C ALA A 24 14.91 -5.75 10.78
N HIS A 25 13.73 -5.23 11.17
CA HIS A 25 12.58 -5.06 10.28
C HIS A 25 12.91 -4.17 9.07
N ILE A 26 13.46 -2.98 9.30
CA ILE A 26 13.79 -2.04 8.23
C ILE A 26 14.88 -2.64 7.31
N GLU A 27 15.93 -3.24 7.86
CA GLU A 27 16.98 -3.90 7.07
C GLU A 27 16.38 -4.99 6.17
N ARG A 28 15.47 -5.82 6.70
CA ARG A 28 14.76 -6.85 5.93
C ARG A 28 13.91 -6.26 4.81
N LEU A 29 13.08 -5.27 5.11
CA LEU A 29 12.23 -4.64 4.10
C LEU A 29 13.04 -3.94 2.99
N GLN A 30 14.15 -3.30 3.34
CA GLN A 30 15.08 -2.72 2.36
C GLN A 30 15.68 -3.79 1.45
N GLY A 31 16.05 -4.96 1.99
CA GLY A 31 16.52 -6.10 1.22
C GLY A 31 15.45 -6.64 0.25
N LEU A 32 14.22 -6.82 0.73
CA LEU A 32 13.09 -7.25 -0.12
C LEU A 32 12.78 -6.24 -1.22
N ARG A 33 12.90 -4.96 -0.92
CA ARG A 33 12.72 -3.89 -1.88
C ARG A 33 13.82 -3.88 -2.94
N ALA A 34 15.08 -3.99 -2.55
CA ALA A 34 16.22 -4.08 -3.48
C ALA A 34 16.10 -5.30 -4.42
N ALA A 35 15.50 -6.39 -3.94
CA ALA A 35 15.19 -7.58 -4.73
C ALA A 35 13.93 -7.43 -5.62
N GLY A 36 13.22 -6.29 -5.58
CA GLY A 36 11.98 -6.06 -6.33
C GLY A 36 10.78 -6.85 -5.82
N ILE A 37 10.86 -7.39 -4.59
CA ILE A 37 9.80 -8.18 -3.94
C ILE A 37 8.82 -7.26 -3.22
N LEU A 38 9.31 -6.27 -2.47
CA LEU A 38 8.48 -5.24 -1.84
C LEU A 38 8.40 -4.03 -2.78
N LEU A 39 7.19 -3.63 -3.16
CA LEU A 39 6.93 -2.52 -4.08
C LEU A 39 6.63 -1.20 -3.36
N GLY A 40 6.16 -1.28 -2.14
CA GLY A 40 5.84 -0.12 -1.32
C GLY A 40 5.21 -0.51 -0.01
N GLY A 41 5.21 0.41 0.94
CA GLY A 41 4.57 0.15 2.22
C GLY A 41 4.83 1.20 3.28
N GLY A 42 4.07 1.07 4.36
CA GLY A 42 4.17 1.94 5.52
C GLY A 42 2.99 1.79 6.47
N PRO A 43 3.02 2.49 7.59
CA PRO A 43 1.92 2.51 8.56
C PRO A 43 0.93 3.67 8.28
N ALA A 44 -0.26 3.55 8.82
CA ALA A 44 -1.12 4.69 9.10
C ALA A 44 -0.43 5.59 10.16
N PRO A 45 -0.62 6.92 10.14
CA PRO A 45 0.02 7.84 11.08
C PRO A 45 -0.29 7.53 12.55
N ASP A 46 -1.48 6.99 12.84
CA ASP A 46 -1.93 6.59 14.17
C ASP A 46 -1.41 5.20 14.61
N GLY A 47 -0.69 4.50 13.73
CA GLY A 47 -0.14 3.18 14.02
C GLY A 47 -1.15 2.04 14.09
N THR A 48 -2.41 2.26 13.74
CA THR A 48 -3.48 1.24 13.84
C THR A 48 -3.47 0.23 12.71
N ARG A 49 -2.77 0.53 11.61
CA ARG A 49 -2.70 -0.30 10.42
C ARG A 49 -1.37 -0.13 9.70
N VAL A 50 -0.92 -1.18 9.05
CA VAL A 50 0.20 -1.14 8.09
C VAL A 50 -0.29 -1.72 6.77
N ASP A 51 0.13 -1.14 5.66
CA ASP A 51 -0.14 -1.66 4.32
C ASP A 51 1.19 -1.92 3.62
N LEU A 52 1.33 -3.10 3.03
CA LEU A 52 2.51 -3.54 2.30
C LEU A 52 2.08 -4.07 0.94
N VAL A 53 2.87 -3.81 -0.10
CA VAL A 53 2.60 -4.31 -1.45
C VAL A 53 3.77 -5.16 -1.90
N TYR A 54 3.53 -6.45 -2.10
CA TYR A 54 4.52 -7.44 -2.49
C TYR A 54 4.29 -7.95 -3.91
N ARG A 55 5.38 -8.18 -4.63
CA ARG A 55 5.40 -8.94 -5.88
C ARG A 55 6.01 -10.31 -5.62
N LEU A 56 5.21 -11.35 -5.72
CA LEU A 56 5.59 -12.71 -5.39
C LEU A 56 5.45 -13.63 -6.61
N GLN A 57 6.24 -14.70 -6.64
CA GLN A 57 6.19 -15.69 -7.73
C GLN A 57 5.01 -16.65 -7.54
N GLN A 58 4.71 -17.00 -6.29
CA GLN A 58 3.73 -18.00 -5.91
C GLN A 58 2.92 -17.54 -4.69
N PRO A 59 1.63 -17.93 -4.58
CA PRO A 59 0.76 -17.54 -3.48
C PRO A 59 1.30 -17.92 -2.09
N TRP A 60 1.93 -19.08 -1.96
CA TRP A 60 2.46 -19.57 -0.67
C TRP A 60 3.58 -18.69 -0.10
N GLN A 61 4.22 -17.85 -0.92
CA GLN A 61 5.28 -16.95 -0.47
C GLN A 61 4.78 -15.78 0.38
N VAL A 62 3.46 -15.51 0.41
CA VAL A 62 2.89 -14.51 1.32
C VAL A 62 3.21 -14.83 2.76
N LYS A 63 3.07 -16.11 3.15
CA LYS A 63 3.33 -16.56 4.52
C LYS A 63 4.77 -16.26 4.98
N PRO A 64 5.83 -16.73 4.34
CA PRO A 64 7.19 -16.38 4.75
C PRO A 64 7.49 -14.89 4.60
N ALA A 65 6.92 -14.18 3.61
CA ALA A 65 7.08 -12.73 3.49
C ALA A 65 6.62 -11.99 4.76
N MET A 66 5.55 -12.46 5.39
CA MET A 66 4.97 -11.87 6.59
C MET A 66 5.53 -12.46 7.89
N GLU A 67 5.56 -13.80 8.02
CA GLU A 67 5.83 -14.47 9.30
C GLU A 67 7.31 -14.56 9.65
N GLU A 68 8.22 -14.35 8.69
CA GLU A 68 9.66 -14.19 8.95
C GLU A 68 10.05 -12.74 9.27
N ASP A 69 9.10 -11.80 9.26
CA ASP A 69 9.38 -10.42 9.59
C ASP A 69 9.64 -10.24 11.10
N PRO A 70 10.70 -9.49 11.50
CA PRO A 70 10.99 -9.24 12.90
C PRO A 70 9.83 -8.64 13.70
N TYR A 71 8.92 -7.89 13.07
CA TYR A 71 7.73 -7.36 13.76
C TYR A 71 6.68 -8.43 14.00
N TRP A 72 6.56 -9.42 13.11
CA TRP A 72 5.71 -10.59 13.36
C TRP A 72 6.28 -11.48 14.45
N ILE A 73 7.55 -11.85 14.34
CA ILE A 73 8.27 -12.69 15.31
C ILE A 73 8.26 -12.05 16.71
N GLY A 74 8.46 -10.74 16.77
CA GLY A 74 8.45 -9.96 18.01
C GLY A 74 7.05 -9.59 18.54
N GLY A 75 5.97 -10.03 17.89
CA GLY A 75 4.60 -9.79 18.32
C GLY A 75 4.09 -8.36 18.16
N ALA A 76 4.79 -7.51 17.39
CA ALA A 76 4.30 -6.17 17.06
C ALA A 76 3.15 -6.19 16.04
N TRP A 77 3.07 -7.25 15.23
CA TRP A 77 1.99 -7.55 14.29
C TRP A 77 1.22 -8.79 14.76
N THR A 78 -0.12 -8.74 14.72
CA THR A 78 -0.98 -9.81 15.23
C THR A 78 -1.80 -10.51 14.17
N HIS A 79 -2.09 -9.82 13.07
CA HIS A 79 -2.90 -10.33 11.99
C HIS A 79 -2.50 -9.70 10.67
N TYR A 80 -2.70 -10.42 9.57
CA TYR A 80 -2.53 -9.87 8.22
C TYR A 80 -3.54 -10.48 7.24
N GLU A 81 -3.99 -9.66 6.30
CA GLU A 81 -4.96 -10.02 5.26
C GLU A 81 -4.36 -9.76 3.88
N PRO A 82 -3.92 -10.79 3.15
CA PRO A 82 -3.42 -10.66 1.80
C PRO A 82 -4.58 -10.63 0.79
N ARG A 83 -4.52 -9.69 -0.15
CA ARG A 83 -5.42 -9.62 -1.30
C ARG A 83 -4.60 -9.47 -2.57
N SER A 84 -4.82 -10.33 -3.57
CA SER A 84 -4.15 -10.20 -4.87
C SER A 84 -4.83 -9.13 -5.72
N PHE A 85 -4.04 -8.35 -6.45
CA PHE A 85 -4.57 -7.47 -7.48
C PHE A 85 -4.91 -8.30 -8.74
N ALA A 86 -6.12 -8.11 -9.27
CA ALA A 86 -6.50 -8.62 -10.58
C ALA A 86 -5.80 -7.83 -11.70
N GLN A 87 -5.65 -6.52 -11.48
CA GLN A 87 -4.87 -5.61 -12.32
C GLN A 87 -4.06 -4.71 -11.38
N PHE A 88 -2.85 -4.33 -11.80
CA PHE A 88 -1.95 -3.50 -11.01
C PHE A 88 -1.18 -2.52 -11.87
N VAL A 89 -1.24 -1.25 -11.50
CA VAL A 89 -0.42 -0.17 -12.07
C VAL A 89 0.84 -0.04 -11.24
N GLU A 90 1.97 -0.40 -11.83
CA GLU A 90 3.27 -0.41 -11.18
C GLU A 90 3.76 1.00 -10.83
N PRO A 91 4.60 1.14 -9.79
CA PRO A 91 5.29 2.40 -9.54
C PRO A 91 6.10 2.82 -10.79
N TRP A 92 6.06 4.10 -11.12
CA TRP A 92 6.89 4.64 -12.21
C TRP A 92 8.38 4.54 -11.87
N GLU A 93 8.68 4.81 -10.61
CA GLU A 93 10.01 4.72 -10.04
C GLU A 93 9.93 4.31 -8.58
N MET A 94 10.99 3.69 -8.08
CA MET A 94 11.10 3.38 -6.65
C MET A 94 11.52 4.63 -5.90
N VAL A 95 10.63 5.16 -5.06
CA VAL A 95 10.93 6.35 -4.25
C VAL A 95 11.98 6.05 -3.16
N PRO A 96 12.79 7.02 -2.72
CA PRO A 96 13.72 6.82 -1.61
C PRO A 96 13.02 6.37 -0.33
N VAL A 97 13.71 5.60 0.51
CA VAL A 97 13.20 5.22 1.85
C VAL A 97 13.17 6.45 2.75
N VAL A 98 12.03 6.71 3.40
CA VAL A 98 11.84 7.85 4.31
C VAL A 98 11.28 7.32 5.64
N LEU A 99 12.08 7.42 6.71
CA LEU A 99 11.78 6.85 8.02
C LEU A 99 11.30 7.86 9.06
N ASP A 100 11.32 9.14 8.73
CA ASP A 100 11.00 10.27 9.62
C ASP A 100 9.52 10.67 9.64
N GLY A 101 8.68 9.97 8.85
CA GLY A 101 7.26 10.27 8.73
C GLY A 101 6.93 11.51 7.89
N SER A 102 7.91 12.12 7.22
CA SER A 102 7.70 13.34 6.42
C SER A 102 6.92 13.08 5.13
N ARG A 103 7.00 11.85 4.56
CA ARG A 103 6.27 11.52 3.35
C ARG A 103 4.86 11.05 3.68
N GLN A 104 3.96 12.02 3.85
CA GLN A 104 2.54 11.78 4.02
C GLN A 104 1.84 11.74 2.66
N VAL A 105 1.01 10.74 2.45
CA VAL A 105 0.26 10.51 1.22
C VAL A 105 -1.14 10.00 1.59
N THR A 106 -2.01 9.80 0.59
CA THR A 106 -3.36 9.31 0.81
C THR A 106 -3.55 7.96 0.13
N ILE A 107 -4.16 7.02 0.82
CA ILE A 107 -4.73 5.82 0.20
C ILE A 107 -6.17 6.13 -0.20
N VAL A 108 -6.55 5.79 -1.44
CA VAL A 108 -7.91 5.84 -1.96
C VAL A 108 -8.39 4.42 -2.19
N GLU A 109 -9.57 4.11 -1.66
CA GLU A 109 -10.19 2.78 -1.76
C GLU A 109 -11.67 2.93 -2.14
N GLY A 110 -12.18 2.01 -2.95
CA GLY A 110 -13.59 1.93 -3.29
C GLY A 110 -13.87 1.26 -4.62
N PRO A 111 -15.14 0.93 -4.90
CA PRO A 111 -15.53 0.31 -6.15
C PRO A 111 -15.37 1.27 -7.32
N VAL A 112 -14.98 0.74 -8.46
CA VAL A 112 -15.02 1.45 -9.73
C VAL A 112 -16.43 1.35 -10.33
N ALA A 113 -16.92 2.44 -10.92
CA ALA A 113 -18.23 2.44 -11.60
C ALA A 113 -18.15 1.80 -12.99
N GLU A 114 -17.04 2.04 -13.72
CA GLU A 114 -16.76 1.46 -15.04
C GLU A 114 -15.37 0.83 -15.05
N HIS A 115 -15.31 -0.49 -15.05
CA HIS A 115 -14.06 -1.24 -14.87
C HIS A 115 -13.16 -1.19 -16.10
N ASP A 116 -13.71 -1.32 -17.31
CA ASP A 116 -12.90 -1.58 -18.52
C ASP A 116 -11.92 -0.45 -18.88
N MET A 117 -12.29 0.80 -18.58
CA MET A 117 -11.45 1.97 -18.88
C MET A 117 -10.72 2.52 -17.66
N ALA A 118 -11.10 2.13 -16.46
CA ALA A 118 -10.54 2.70 -15.22
C ALA A 118 -9.04 2.40 -15.03
N GLN A 119 -8.54 1.30 -15.60
CA GLN A 119 -7.11 1.00 -15.59
C GLN A 119 -6.30 2.05 -16.35
N PHE A 120 -6.81 2.54 -17.48
CA PHE A 120 -6.14 3.61 -18.24
C PHE A 120 -6.09 4.90 -17.43
N ALA A 121 -7.15 5.23 -16.68
CA ALA A 121 -7.13 6.37 -15.78
C ALA A 121 -6.05 6.26 -14.69
N LEU A 122 -5.85 5.08 -14.09
CA LEU A 122 -4.74 4.86 -13.15
C LEU A 122 -3.37 5.05 -13.82
N ILE A 123 -3.19 4.58 -15.05
CA ILE A 123 -1.96 4.75 -15.83
C ILE A 123 -1.71 6.24 -16.11
N GLU A 124 -2.74 6.99 -16.53
CA GLU A 124 -2.66 8.43 -16.78
C GLU A 124 -2.34 9.21 -15.49
N MET A 125 -3.01 8.89 -14.38
CA MET A 125 -2.73 9.49 -13.08
C MET A 125 -1.29 9.24 -12.63
N ARG A 126 -0.75 8.04 -12.88
CA ARG A 126 0.67 7.74 -12.63
C ARG A 126 1.57 8.60 -13.50
N GLY A 127 1.29 8.69 -14.81
CA GLY A 127 2.02 9.52 -15.77
C GLY A 127 2.00 11.01 -15.42
N ALA A 128 0.87 11.50 -14.90
CA ALA A 128 0.71 12.87 -14.40
C ALA A 128 1.37 13.12 -13.03
N GLY A 129 2.04 12.13 -12.45
CA GLY A 129 2.71 12.26 -11.16
C GLY A 129 1.78 12.27 -9.94
N ARG A 130 0.51 11.85 -10.11
CA ARG A 130 -0.51 11.84 -9.05
C ARG A 130 -0.57 10.53 -8.27
N LEU A 131 -0.12 9.43 -8.88
CA LEU A 131 -0.20 8.08 -8.33
C LEU A 131 1.20 7.48 -8.15
N HIS A 132 1.47 6.86 -7.00
CA HIS A 132 2.64 6.01 -6.79
C HIS A 132 2.41 4.62 -7.41
N LEU A 133 1.35 3.97 -6.98
CA LEU A 133 0.94 2.65 -7.42
C LEU A 133 -0.54 2.45 -7.10
N GLY A 134 -1.15 1.46 -7.72
CA GLY A 134 -2.54 1.13 -7.45
C GLY A 134 -3.03 0.01 -8.36
N GLY A 135 -4.26 -0.41 -8.15
CA GLY A 135 -4.87 -1.44 -8.96
C GLY A 135 -6.25 -1.82 -8.48
N PHE A 136 -6.75 -2.88 -9.08
CA PHE A 136 -8.07 -3.44 -8.78
C PHE A 136 -7.93 -4.83 -8.19
N PHE A 137 -8.60 -5.07 -7.09
CA PHE A 137 -8.87 -6.41 -6.60
C PHE A 137 -9.97 -7.08 -7.43
N GLU A 138 -10.12 -8.38 -7.29
CA GLU A 138 -11.27 -9.09 -7.85
C GLU A 138 -12.58 -8.42 -7.40
N GLY A 139 -13.52 -8.26 -8.34
CA GLY A 139 -14.77 -7.53 -8.10
C GLY A 139 -14.68 -6.01 -8.26
N GLY A 140 -13.57 -5.48 -8.79
CA GLY A 140 -13.47 -4.06 -9.16
C GLY A 140 -13.26 -3.10 -7.98
N GLN A 141 -12.78 -3.59 -6.84
CA GLN A 141 -12.38 -2.73 -5.72
C GLN A 141 -11.01 -2.12 -6.00
N THR A 142 -10.96 -0.81 -6.05
CA THR A 142 -9.72 -0.03 -6.18
C THR A 142 -8.99 0.04 -4.85
N TRP A 143 -7.68 -0.06 -4.91
CA TRP A 143 -6.76 0.40 -3.87
C TRP A 143 -5.61 1.15 -4.53
N ALA A 144 -5.34 2.38 -4.11
CA ALA A 144 -4.34 3.22 -4.73
C ALA A 144 -3.61 4.11 -3.72
N LEU A 145 -2.29 4.27 -3.92
CA LEU A 145 -1.43 5.14 -3.14
C LEU A 145 -1.17 6.42 -3.93
N VAL A 146 -1.74 7.54 -3.47
CA VAL A 146 -1.85 8.82 -4.18
C VAL A 146 -0.86 9.83 -3.62
N LYS A 147 -0.14 10.54 -4.50
CA LYS A 147 0.95 11.48 -4.15
C LYS A 147 0.45 12.83 -3.60
N THR A 148 -0.46 12.80 -2.66
CA THR A 148 -0.90 13.97 -1.90
C THR A 148 -1.32 13.56 -0.50
N ALA A 149 -1.11 14.41 0.49
CA ALA A 149 -1.62 14.25 1.85
C ALA A 149 -3.06 14.79 2.00
N ASP A 150 -3.53 15.56 1.02
CA ASP A 150 -4.88 16.12 1.00
C ASP A 150 -5.89 15.07 0.50
N ALA A 151 -6.76 14.62 1.40
CA ALA A 151 -7.75 13.58 1.14
C ALA A 151 -8.81 14.01 0.11
N ASP A 152 -9.21 15.28 0.13
CA ASP A 152 -10.22 15.80 -0.82
C ASP A 152 -9.61 15.95 -2.22
N GLN A 153 -8.37 16.41 -2.30
CA GLN A 153 -7.63 16.44 -3.56
C GLN A 153 -7.44 15.03 -4.12
N ALA A 154 -7.05 14.06 -3.28
CA ALA A 154 -6.89 12.68 -3.70
C ALA A 154 -8.18 12.12 -4.28
N ARG A 155 -9.31 12.30 -3.56
CA ARG A 155 -10.64 11.89 -4.01
C ARG A 155 -11.03 12.59 -5.31
N GLY A 156 -10.83 13.91 -5.40
CA GLY A 156 -11.14 14.71 -6.58
C GLY A 156 -10.45 14.17 -7.83
N TRP A 157 -9.18 13.82 -7.77
CA TRP A 157 -8.46 13.25 -8.91
C TRP A 157 -9.08 11.97 -9.46
N PHE A 158 -9.68 11.13 -8.61
CA PHE A 158 -10.39 9.93 -9.05
C PHE A 158 -11.75 10.27 -9.66
N VAL A 159 -12.53 11.11 -9.00
CA VAL A 159 -13.87 11.52 -9.45
C VAL A 159 -13.82 12.25 -10.79
N ASP A 160 -12.84 13.12 -10.99
CA ASP A 160 -12.64 13.89 -12.23
C ASP A 160 -12.41 13.01 -13.46
N THR A 161 -11.97 11.76 -13.28
CA THR A 161 -11.84 10.80 -14.39
C THR A 161 -13.19 10.29 -14.91
N GLY A 162 -14.26 10.39 -14.11
CA GLY A 162 -15.60 9.88 -14.42
C GLY A 162 -15.81 8.39 -14.12
N PHE A 163 -14.75 7.64 -13.72
CA PHE A 163 -14.86 6.20 -13.46
C PHE A 163 -15.15 5.84 -12.01
N TRP A 164 -15.07 6.80 -11.09
CA TRP A 164 -15.36 6.63 -9.67
C TRP A 164 -16.39 7.64 -9.19
N ARG A 165 -17.22 7.22 -8.25
CA ARG A 165 -18.22 8.09 -7.61
C ARG A 165 -17.69 8.58 -6.27
N ALA A 166 -17.89 9.85 -5.96
CA ALA A 166 -17.40 10.47 -4.72
C ALA A 166 -17.94 9.79 -3.45
N ASP A 167 -19.22 9.37 -3.49
CA ASP A 167 -19.92 8.73 -2.38
C ASP A 167 -19.47 7.29 -2.08
N SER A 168 -18.77 6.65 -3.03
CA SER A 168 -18.28 5.28 -2.90
C SER A 168 -16.80 5.19 -2.57
N LEU A 169 -16.06 6.31 -2.60
CA LEU A 169 -14.64 6.36 -2.29
C LEU A 169 -14.39 6.69 -0.83
N THR A 170 -13.52 5.92 -0.21
CA THR A 170 -12.92 6.23 1.08
C THR A 170 -11.47 6.68 0.90
N THR A 171 -11.04 7.58 1.76
CA THR A 171 -9.66 8.08 1.79
C THR A 171 -9.11 7.93 3.20
N ARG A 172 -7.84 7.58 3.33
CA ARG A 172 -7.16 7.52 4.61
C ARG A 172 -5.70 7.96 4.50
N PRO A 173 -5.16 8.61 5.56
CA PRO A 173 -3.77 9.04 5.56
C PRO A 173 -2.83 7.84 5.66
N PHE A 174 -1.63 8.00 5.09
CA PHE A 174 -0.61 6.96 5.04
C PHE A 174 0.80 7.57 5.09
N LEU A 175 1.70 6.95 5.83
CA LEU A 175 3.12 7.29 5.83
C LEU A 175 3.83 6.37 4.84
N HIS A 176 4.17 6.91 3.67
CA HIS A 176 4.87 6.15 2.64
C HIS A 176 6.35 6.05 2.99
N VAL A 177 6.71 4.97 3.63
CA VAL A 177 8.07 4.72 4.15
C VAL A 177 8.97 4.11 3.08
N LEU A 178 8.44 3.16 2.30
CA LEU A 178 9.16 2.31 1.34
C LEU A 178 8.55 2.38 -0.05
#